data_33bc7e8a390ab0e8e7d2ea957019706e
#
_entry.id   33bc7e8a390ab0e8e7d2ea957019706e
#
_cell.length_a   1.000
_cell.length_b   1.000
_cell.length_c   1.000
_cell.angle_alpha   90.00
_cell.angle_beta   90.00
_cell.angle_gamma   90.00
#
_symmetry.space_group_name_H-M   'P 1'
#
loop_
_entity.id
_entity.type
_entity.pdbx_description
1 polymer ?
#
loop_
_entity_poly.entity_id
_entity_poly.type
_entity_poly.pdbx_seq_one_letter_code
_entity_poly.pdbx_strand_id
1 'polypeptide(L)'
;MSTRWLALGCMVAGFASGQTPGETGLILIDHPSIQYDTRPLDDRITRLARDLATGKVVLSPTADGYLPSLLRALDVNPDSQTMVFSKTSFQAARIEPRNPRALYFNDDVMVGFVRGSDLLEVAALDPQQGVIFYSFDGDANPPRFDRRDACLQCHHSPGTLGVAGLLIASSYTDAAGMPAFRGAQRITDHRTPFEDRWGGWYVTGTHEGMRHIGNAVGHDRVHPEVLDLRDTQNLTSLAKKFDPRGYLSAQSDIVALMTLEHQTRMTNLMIRTGWEARIGASMKEQFETDLESLVTYMLFADEATLHGPVVGVSTFTQTFPQRGPRDRQGRSLRDFDLQKRLFKYPLSYMIYNETFDALPEQVRVRVYRRLYDVLTGRDQSDKFKRLSADDRRAVLEILRATKPGLPEYFKADTVGALR
;
A
#
# COMPACT_ATOMS: atom_id res chain seq x y z
N MET A 1 -10.15 -28.93 30.71
CA MET A 1 -9.20 -29.50 29.76
C MET A 1 -8.48 -28.33 29.10
N SER A 2 -7.23 -28.11 29.47
CA SER A 2 -6.47 -26.94 29.06
C SER A 2 -5.84 -27.18 27.70
N THR A 3 -6.31 -26.47 26.69
CA THR A 3 -5.75 -26.51 25.33
C THR A 3 -4.49 -25.63 25.28
N ARG A 4 -3.34 -26.28 25.25
CA ARG A 4 -2.05 -25.62 25.02
C ARG A 4 -1.99 -25.12 23.58
N TRP A 5 -1.99 -23.82 23.38
CA TRP A 5 -1.65 -23.20 22.11
C TRP A 5 -0.14 -23.28 21.90
N LEU A 6 0.30 -24.06 20.93
CA LEU A 6 1.66 -24.01 20.42
C LEU A 6 1.83 -22.71 19.63
N ALA A 7 2.59 -21.79 20.18
CA ALA A 7 3.06 -20.61 19.49
C ALA A 7 4.06 -21.06 18.41
N LEU A 8 3.61 -21.10 17.15
CA LEU A 8 4.50 -21.28 16.01
C LEU A 8 5.22 -19.94 15.80
N GLY A 9 6.48 -19.87 16.23
CA GLY A 9 7.30 -18.68 16.06
C GLY A 9 7.46 -18.33 14.58
N CYS A 10 7.04 -17.15 14.19
CA CYS A 10 7.43 -16.54 12.91
C CYS A 10 8.95 -16.35 12.93
N MET A 11 9.69 -17.19 12.22
CA MET A 11 11.10 -16.94 11.98
C MET A 11 11.24 -15.69 11.10
N VAL A 12 11.84 -14.66 11.67
CA VAL A 12 12.24 -13.46 10.93
C VAL A 12 13.37 -13.88 9.98
N ALA A 13 13.01 -14.15 8.74
CA ALA A 13 13.98 -14.32 7.67
C ALA A 13 14.65 -12.97 7.39
N GLY A 14 15.97 -12.91 7.40
CA GLY A 14 16.74 -11.71 7.12
C GLY A 14 16.37 -11.12 5.75
N PHE A 15 15.98 -9.86 5.74
CA PHE A 15 15.62 -9.12 4.55
C PHE A 15 16.89 -8.76 3.76
N ALA A 16 17.06 -9.36 2.58
CA ALA A 16 17.98 -8.82 1.59
C ALA A 16 17.26 -7.67 0.87
N SER A 17 17.49 -6.47 1.33
CA SER A 17 16.85 -5.27 0.80
C SER A 17 17.80 -4.53 -0.13
N GLY A 18 17.31 -4.12 -1.30
CA GLY A 18 17.85 -2.96 -2.01
C GLY A 18 17.45 -1.67 -1.26
N GLN A 19 17.75 -1.60 0.05
CA GLN A 19 17.47 -0.44 0.87
C GLN A 19 18.55 0.61 0.64
N THR A 20 18.12 1.84 0.45
CA THR A 20 19.01 3.00 0.49
C THR A 20 19.68 3.09 1.87
N PRO A 21 20.98 3.40 1.96
CA PRO A 21 21.66 3.61 3.24
C PRO A 21 20.90 4.68 4.05
N GLY A 22 20.44 4.33 5.27
CA GLY A 22 19.72 5.25 6.16
C GLY A 22 18.32 4.79 6.60
N GLU A 23 17.66 3.87 5.89
CA GLU A 23 16.27 3.47 6.17
C GLU A 23 16.12 2.31 7.21
N THR A 24 17.14 1.97 7.99
CA THR A 24 17.20 0.68 8.71
C THR A 24 16.88 0.73 10.20
N GLY A 25 16.73 1.88 10.82
CA GLY A 25 16.47 1.98 12.26
C GLY A 25 14.99 1.83 12.61
N LEU A 26 14.66 0.96 13.59
CA LEU A 26 13.32 0.92 14.17
C LEU A 26 13.09 2.15 15.05
N ILE A 27 11.97 2.83 14.86
CA ILE A 27 11.51 3.87 15.80
C ILE A 27 10.70 3.17 16.89
N LEU A 28 11.06 3.40 18.15
CA LEU A 28 10.36 2.78 19.27
C LEU A 28 8.90 3.26 19.33
N ILE A 29 7.97 2.33 19.31
CA ILE A 29 6.53 2.62 19.33
C ILE A 29 6.07 3.21 20.68
N ASP A 30 6.77 2.89 21.77
CA ASP A 30 6.53 3.41 23.12
C ASP A 30 7.25 4.73 23.39
N HIS A 31 7.99 5.28 22.40
CA HIS A 31 8.65 6.58 22.56
C HIS A 31 7.64 7.65 23.02
N PRO A 32 7.98 8.52 24.03
CA PRO A 32 7.05 9.51 24.59
C PRO A 32 6.39 10.46 23.57
N SER A 33 7.04 10.69 22.43
CA SER A 33 6.50 11.51 21.34
C SER A 33 5.61 10.72 20.38
N ILE A 34 5.62 9.40 20.42
CA ILE A 34 4.81 8.51 19.55
C ILE A 34 3.61 7.97 20.31
N GLN A 35 3.84 7.26 21.42
CA GLN A 35 2.79 6.71 22.28
C GLN A 35 1.78 5.84 21.51
N TYR A 36 2.29 4.94 20.65
CA TYR A 36 1.46 4.15 19.74
C TYR A 36 0.32 3.41 20.44
N ASP A 37 0.57 2.87 21.65
CA ASP A 37 -0.42 2.07 22.38
C ASP A 37 -1.41 2.91 23.20
N THR A 38 -1.05 4.13 23.56
CA THR A 38 -1.79 4.90 24.58
C THR A 38 -2.46 6.16 24.07
N ARG A 39 -2.05 6.70 22.92
CA ARG A 39 -2.68 7.87 22.33
C ARG A 39 -4.08 7.52 21.81
N PRO A 40 -5.09 8.38 22.01
CA PRO A 40 -6.41 8.20 21.41
C PRO A 40 -6.33 8.07 19.89
N LEU A 41 -7.06 7.11 19.34
CA LEU A 41 -7.11 6.83 17.90
C LEU A 41 -8.23 7.62 17.23
N ASP A 42 -7.98 8.04 15.98
CA ASP A 42 -8.97 8.65 15.10
C ASP A 42 -8.88 8.12 13.67
N ASP A 43 -8.77 6.80 13.54
CA ASP A 43 -8.81 6.10 12.25
C ASP A 43 -10.26 5.77 11.81
N ARG A 44 -10.40 5.26 10.60
CA ARG A 44 -11.71 4.89 10.02
C ARG A 44 -12.43 3.80 10.81
N ILE A 45 -11.71 2.90 11.48
CA ILE A 45 -12.31 1.81 12.27
C ILE A 45 -12.84 2.33 13.60
N THR A 46 -12.11 3.20 14.28
CA THR A 46 -12.60 3.84 15.51
C THR A 46 -13.82 4.73 15.24
N ARG A 47 -13.84 5.42 14.08
CA ARG A 47 -15.02 6.19 13.64
C ARG A 47 -16.21 5.26 13.35
N LEU A 48 -15.99 4.16 12.60
CA LEU A 48 -17.05 3.17 12.32
C LEU A 48 -17.55 2.48 13.59
N ALA A 49 -16.68 2.12 14.52
CA ALA A 49 -17.06 1.50 15.79
C ALA A 49 -18.00 2.39 16.62
N ARG A 50 -17.77 3.71 16.64
CA ARG A 50 -18.69 4.69 17.27
C ARG A 50 -20.05 4.74 16.56
N ASP A 51 -20.05 4.71 15.23
CA ASP A 51 -21.29 4.72 14.44
C ASP A 51 -22.11 3.43 14.63
N LEU A 52 -21.43 2.28 14.77
CA LEU A 52 -22.07 0.99 15.13
C LEU A 52 -22.67 1.02 16.54
N ALA A 53 -21.90 1.52 17.53
CA ALA A 53 -22.35 1.59 18.92
C ALA A 53 -23.59 2.50 19.11
N THR A 54 -23.75 3.52 18.26
CA THR A 54 -24.90 4.43 18.28
C THR A 54 -26.04 3.99 17.36
N GLY A 55 -25.89 2.87 16.63
CA GLY A 55 -26.89 2.39 15.68
C GLY A 55 -27.00 3.23 14.39
N LYS A 56 -26.10 4.20 14.19
CA LYS A 56 -26.06 5.03 12.96
C LYS A 56 -25.66 4.20 11.74
N VAL A 57 -24.83 3.18 11.93
CA VAL A 57 -24.49 2.18 10.94
C VAL A 57 -24.85 0.81 11.49
N VAL A 58 -25.38 -0.06 10.62
CA VAL A 58 -25.66 -1.46 10.93
C VAL A 58 -24.94 -2.33 9.92
N LEU A 59 -24.10 -3.25 10.39
CA LEU A 59 -23.51 -4.28 9.56
C LEU A 59 -24.42 -5.50 9.54
N SER A 60 -24.68 -6.03 8.36
CA SER A 60 -25.53 -7.21 8.17
C SER A 60 -24.78 -8.28 7.40
N PRO A 61 -24.80 -9.54 7.85
CA PRO A 61 -24.21 -10.63 7.09
C PRO A 61 -25.03 -10.91 5.83
N THR A 62 -24.35 -11.32 4.79
CA THR A 62 -24.92 -11.87 3.54
C THR A 62 -24.53 -13.35 3.43
N ALA A 63 -24.83 -14.00 2.30
CA ALA A 63 -24.31 -15.35 2.03
C ALA A 63 -22.77 -15.42 2.06
N ASP A 64 -22.11 -14.27 1.79
CA ASP A 64 -20.65 -14.12 1.83
C ASP A 64 -20.15 -13.54 3.17
N GLY A 65 -20.93 -13.70 4.25
CA GLY A 65 -20.63 -13.17 5.57
C GLY A 65 -20.73 -11.64 5.66
N TYR A 66 -19.96 -11.05 6.56
CA TYR A 66 -19.96 -9.59 6.80
C TYR A 66 -19.12 -8.78 5.81
N LEU A 67 -18.29 -9.43 4.99
CA LEU A 67 -17.36 -8.75 4.09
C LEU A 67 -18.03 -7.69 3.21
N PRO A 68 -19.14 -7.98 2.48
CA PRO A 68 -19.76 -6.97 1.61
C PRO A 68 -20.31 -5.75 2.37
N SER A 69 -20.89 -5.96 3.56
CA SER A 69 -21.43 -4.86 4.36
C SER A 69 -20.33 -4.03 5.00
N LEU A 70 -19.22 -4.66 5.42
CA LEU A 70 -18.04 -3.99 5.97
C LEU A 70 -17.35 -3.14 4.89
N LEU A 71 -17.10 -3.68 3.70
CA LEU A 71 -16.50 -2.92 2.60
C LEU A 71 -17.33 -1.68 2.26
N ARG A 72 -18.66 -1.82 2.22
CA ARG A 72 -19.58 -0.70 1.98
C ARG A 72 -19.49 0.35 3.08
N ALA A 73 -19.50 -0.06 4.35
CA ALA A 73 -19.42 0.86 5.49
C ALA A 73 -18.08 1.63 5.54
N LEU A 74 -17.02 1.02 5.05
CA LEU A 74 -15.68 1.61 4.96
C LEU A 74 -15.42 2.36 3.64
N ASP A 75 -16.39 2.38 2.72
CA ASP A 75 -16.22 2.94 1.37
C ASP A 75 -15.05 2.30 0.60
N VAL A 76 -14.88 0.98 0.74
CA VAL A 76 -13.89 0.20 0.01
C VAL A 76 -14.52 -0.43 -1.22
N ASN A 77 -13.98 -0.12 -2.39
CA ASN A 77 -14.47 -0.68 -3.65
C ASN A 77 -14.07 -2.16 -3.76
N PRO A 78 -15.02 -3.11 -3.95
CA PRO A 78 -14.69 -4.51 -4.19
C PRO A 78 -13.73 -4.77 -5.35
N ASP A 79 -13.71 -3.90 -6.36
CA ASP A 79 -12.81 -4.02 -7.51
C ASP A 79 -11.33 -3.76 -7.17
N SER A 80 -11.05 -3.27 -5.96
CA SER A 80 -9.69 -3.22 -5.42
C SER A 80 -9.13 -4.58 -5.02
N GLN A 81 -9.88 -5.67 -5.24
CA GLN A 81 -9.48 -7.01 -4.87
C GLN A 81 -8.12 -7.41 -5.45
N THR A 82 -7.19 -7.74 -4.55
CA THR A 82 -5.92 -8.40 -4.86
C THR A 82 -5.80 -9.67 -4.04
N MET A 83 -5.05 -10.67 -4.52
CA MET A 83 -5.01 -11.96 -3.85
C MET A 83 -3.57 -12.43 -3.61
N VAL A 84 -3.26 -12.81 -2.38
CA VAL A 84 -1.98 -13.38 -1.95
C VAL A 84 -2.17 -14.81 -1.48
N PHE A 85 -1.34 -15.73 -1.99
CA PHE A 85 -1.38 -17.13 -1.60
C PHE A 85 -0.18 -17.58 -0.77
N SER A 86 0.81 -16.70 -0.57
CA SER A 86 1.91 -16.96 0.35
C SER A 86 1.43 -16.86 1.81
N LYS A 87 1.92 -17.79 2.65
CA LYS A 87 1.57 -17.90 4.07
C LYS A 87 2.27 -16.85 4.91
N THR A 88 1.84 -15.59 4.76
CA THR A 88 2.48 -14.40 5.37
C THR A 88 1.53 -13.60 6.27
N SER A 89 0.46 -14.19 6.79
CA SER A 89 -0.45 -13.54 7.75
C SER A 89 -0.73 -14.42 8.97
N PHE A 90 -1.43 -13.88 9.97
CA PHE A 90 -1.91 -14.67 11.12
C PHE A 90 -2.78 -15.86 10.73
N GLN A 91 -3.44 -15.78 9.58
CA GLN A 91 -4.25 -16.85 9.04
C GLN A 91 -3.46 -17.80 8.15
N ALA A 92 -2.13 -17.83 8.25
CA ALA A 92 -1.23 -18.65 7.41
C ALA A 92 -1.64 -20.11 7.32
N ALA A 93 -2.21 -20.69 8.40
CA ALA A 93 -2.70 -22.07 8.39
C ALA A 93 -3.80 -22.34 7.34
N ARG A 94 -4.57 -21.30 6.96
CA ARG A 94 -5.68 -21.40 6.00
C ARG A 94 -5.30 -20.93 4.60
N ILE A 95 -4.17 -20.20 4.47
CA ILE A 95 -3.73 -19.59 3.20
C ILE A 95 -2.90 -20.60 2.42
N GLU A 96 -3.24 -20.78 1.16
CA GLU A 96 -2.52 -21.62 0.19
C GLU A 96 -2.95 -21.24 -1.24
N PRO A 97 -2.29 -21.73 -2.31
CA PRO A 97 -2.69 -21.42 -3.67
C PRO A 97 -4.15 -21.76 -4.00
N ARG A 98 -4.75 -22.77 -3.35
CA ARG A 98 -6.18 -23.11 -3.54
C ARG A 98 -7.13 -22.31 -2.65
N ASN A 99 -6.59 -21.58 -1.69
CA ASN A 99 -7.34 -20.75 -0.75
C ASN A 99 -6.57 -19.45 -0.45
N PRO A 100 -6.41 -18.55 -1.44
CA PRO A 100 -5.67 -17.31 -1.26
C PRO A 100 -6.37 -16.37 -0.27
N ARG A 101 -5.62 -15.46 0.33
CA ARG A 101 -6.16 -14.31 1.07
C ARG A 101 -6.50 -13.21 0.09
N ALA A 102 -7.75 -12.75 0.06
CA ALA A 102 -8.16 -11.58 -0.67
C ALA A 102 -7.92 -10.31 0.18
N LEU A 103 -7.43 -9.26 -0.46
CA LEU A 103 -7.24 -7.93 0.13
C LEU A 103 -8.06 -6.93 -0.67
N TYR A 104 -8.75 -6.04 0.05
CA TYR A 104 -9.51 -4.92 -0.48
C TYR A 104 -9.03 -3.64 0.17
N PHE A 105 -8.95 -2.54 -0.56
CA PHE A 105 -8.37 -1.32 -0.01
C PHE A 105 -8.98 -0.04 -0.58
N ASN A 106 -8.84 1.02 0.19
CA ASN A 106 -8.91 2.41 -0.24
C ASN A 106 -7.70 3.17 0.32
N ASP A 107 -7.74 4.49 0.36
CA ASP A 107 -6.61 5.32 0.80
C ASP A 107 -6.25 5.14 2.28
N ASP A 108 -7.21 4.70 3.11
CA ASP A 108 -7.11 4.72 4.57
C ASP A 108 -7.24 3.35 5.21
N VAL A 109 -7.80 2.37 4.50
CA VAL A 109 -8.16 1.06 5.07
C VAL A 109 -7.80 -0.06 4.11
N MET A 110 -7.35 -1.17 4.69
CA MET A 110 -7.19 -2.45 4.00
C MET A 110 -7.95 -3.53 4.77
N VAL A 111 -8.75 -4.33 4.07
CA VAL A 111 -9.51 -5.45 4.62
C VAL A 111 -9.00 -6.75 4.02
N GLY A 112 -8.59 -7.69 4.88
CA GLY A 112 -8.14 -9.02 4.51
C GLY A 112 -9.20 -10.08 4.81
N PHE A 113 -9.49 -10.92 3.83
CA PHE A 113 -10.44 -12.02 3.91
C PHE A 113 -9.78 -13.33 3.50
N VAL A 114 -9.98 -14.37 4.30
CA VAL A 114 -9.60 -15.76 3.97
C VAL A 114 -10.84 -16.62 4.04
N ARG A 115 -11.17 -17.30 2.96
CA ARG A 115 -12.34 -18.18 2.90
C ARG A 115 -12.28 -19.27 3.98
N GLY A 116 -13.40 -19.50 4.65
CA GLY A 116 -13.49 -20.44 5.76
C GLY A 116 -12.91 -19.93 7.08
N SER A 117 -12.69 -18.63 7.17
CA SER A 117 -12.37 -17.95 8.43
C SER A 117 -13.53 -17.08 8.88
N ASP A 118 -13.82 -17.11 10.17
CA ASP A 118 -14.81 -16.25 10.82
C ASP A 118 -14.25 -14.84 11.11
N LEU A 119 -12.95 -14.65 10.80
CA LEU A 119 -12.20 -13.44 11.09
C LEU A 119 -11.93 -12.62 9.82
N LEU A 120 -12.27 -11.33 9.83
CA LEU A 120 -11.74 -10.34 8.88
C LEU A 120 -10.58 -9.59 9.54
N GLU A 121 -9.46 -9.50 8.84
CA GLU A 121 -8.31 -8.68 9.25
C GLU A 121 -8.49 -7.26 8.68
N VAL A 122 -8.25 -6.26 9.49
CA VAL A 122 -8.35 -4.86 9.04
C VAL A 122 -7.11 -4.09 9.46
N ALA A 123 -6.55 -3.33 8.53
CA ALA A 123 -5.52 -2.35 8.81
C ALA A 123 -6.09 -0.97 8.48
N ALA A 124 -6.02 -0.02 9.40
CA ALA A 124 -6.50 1.33 9.21
C ALA A 124 -5.40 2.34 9.50
N LEU A 125 -5.31 3.38 8.67
CA LEU A 125 -4.34 4.44 8.82
C LEU A 125 -4.88 5.48 9.79
N ASP A 126 -4.23 5.60 10.95
CA ASP A 126 -4.44 6.71 11.87
C ASP A 126 -3.54 7.88 11.45
N PRO A 127 -4.07 9.11 11.36
CA PRO A 127 -3.31 10.25 10.86
C PRO A 127 -2.03 10.55 11.65
N GLN A 128 -1.94 10.14 12.91
CA GLN A 128 -0.80 10.43 13.77
C GLN A 128 -0.01 9.19 14.23
N GLN A 129 -0.73 8.06 14.42
CA GLN A 129 -0.13 6.85 14.99
C GLN A 129 0.46 5.92 13.92
N GLY A 130 0.11 6.13 12.65
CA GLY A 130 0.44 5.18 11.61
C GLY A 130 -0.63 4.10 11.46
N VAL A 131 -0.24 2.89 11.07
CA VAL A 131 -1.21 1.83 10.77
C VAL A 131 -1.61 1.09 12.06
N ILE A 132 -2.90 1.06 12.34
CA ILE A 132 -3.52 0.31 13.43
C ILE A 132 -4.15 -0.95 12.86
N PHE A 133 -3.94 -2.09 13.53
CA PHE A 133 -4.42 -3.39 13.10
C PHE A 133 -5.57 -3.86 13.97
N TYR A 134 -6.59 -4.40 13.31
CA TYR A 134 -7.81 -4.90 13.94
C TYR A 134 -8.18 -6.28 13.41
N SER A 135 -8.91 -7.03 14.21
CA SER A 135 -9.77 -8.11 13.75
C SER A 135 -11.23 -7.69 13.91
N PHE A 136 -12.05 -8.01 12.93
CA PHE A 136 -13.49 -7.86 13.03
C PHE A 136 -14.10 -9.20 13.46
N ASP A 137 -14.86 -9.17 14.55
CA ASP A 137 -15.62 -10.29 15.10
C ASP A 137 -17.11 -10.07 14.78
N GLY A 138 -17.59 -10.77 13.76
CA GLY A 138 -19.00 -10.70 13.32
C GLY A 138 -19.96 -11.49 14.21
N ASP A 139 -19.47 -12.46 14.99
CA ASP A 139 -20.28 -13.30 15.88
C ASP A 139 -20.56 -12.64 17.23
N ALA A 140 -19.80 -11.58 17.55
CA ALA A 140 -20.08 -10.75 18.71
C ALA A 140 -21.43 -10.03 18.54
N ASN A 141 -22.13 -9.79 19.63
CA ASN A 141 -23.40 -9.05 19.63
C ASN A 141 -23.32 -7.81 20.55
N PRO A 142 -23.18 -6.59 20.00
CA PRO A 142 -23.03 -6.24 18.57
C PRO A 142 -21.69 -6.68 17.97
N PRO A 143 -21.58 -6.79 16.64
CA PRO A 143 -20.30 -7.00 15.96
C PRO A 143 -19.29 -5.94 16.34
N ARG A 144 -18.00 -6.33 16.52
CA ARG A 144 -16.99 -5.42 17.05
C ARG A 144 -15.64 -5.57 16.36
N PHE A 145 -14.81 -4.56 16.58
CA PHE A 145 -13.40 -4.56 16.20
C PHE A 145 -12.52 -4.70 17.44
N ASP A 146 -11.58 -5.62 17.41
CA ASP A 146 -10.56 -5.80 18.44
C ASP A 146 -9.19 -5.44 17.88
N ARG A 147 -8.47 -4.50 18.54
CA ARG A 147 -7.10 -4.15 18.16
C ARG A 147 -6.15 -5.34 18.32
N ARG A 148 -5.19 -5.47 17.39
CA ARG A 148 -4.29 -6.63 17.28
C ARG A 148 -2.82 -6.22 17.21
N ASP A 149 -2.22 -5.92 18.34
CA ASP A 149 -0.81 -5.51 18.43
C ASP A 149 0.17 -6.61 18.01
N ALA A 150 -0.25 -7.88 18.06
CA ALA A 150 0.55 -8.99 17.56
C ALA A 150 0.89 -8.85 16.05
N CYS A 151 0.15 -8.06 15.26
CA CYS A 151 0.47 -7.73 13.87
C CYS A 151 1.81 -6.99 13.73
N LEU A 152 2.20 -6.24 14.75
CA LEU A 152 3.45 -5.48 14.78
C LEU A 152 4.70 -6.37 14.72
N GLN A 153 4.59 -7.68 15.02
CA GLN A 153 5.71 -8.61 14.86
C GLN A 153 6.29 -8.60 13.43
N CYS A 154 5.44 -8.38 12.42
CA CYS A 154 5.85 -8.25 11.02
C CYS A 154 5.72 -6.80 10.53
N HIS A 155 4.73 -6.07 11.02
CA HIS A 155 4.36 -4.74 10.55
C HIS A 155 5.04 -3.58 11.31
N HIS A 156 6.00 -3.89 12.20
CA HIS A 156 6.96 -2.95 12.75
C HIS A 156 8.37 -3.53 12.58
N SER A 157 8.89 -3.41 11.39
CA SER A 157 10.13 -4.07 10.96
C SER A 157 10.91 -3.19 9.98
N PRO A 158 12.15 -3.53 9.62
CA PRO A 158 12.87 -2.82 8.54
C PRO A 158 12.08 -2.78 7.22
N GLY A 159 11.27 -3.81 6.92
CA GLY A 159 10.42 -3.84 5.74
C GLY A 159 9.33 -2.76 5.72
N THR A 160 8.88 -2.31 6.88
CA THR A 160 7.93 -1.20 7.05
C THR A 160 8.62 0.13 7.37
N LEU A 161 9.92 0.27 7.07
CA LEU A 161 10.75 1.44 7.41
C LEU A 161 10.86 1.71 8.91
N GLY A 162 10.76 0.67 9.74
CA GLY A 162 10.88 0.80 11.19
C GLY A 162 9.72 1.51 11.87
N VAL A 163 8.56 1.56 11.26
CA VAL A 163 7.32 2.13 11.82
C VAL A 163 6.19 1.10 11.80
N ALA A 164 5.11 1.35 12.54
CA ALA A 164 3.87 0.59 12.41
C ALA A 164 3.26 0.89 11.03
N GLY A 165 3.48 -0.02 10.07
CA GLY A 165 3.23 0.23 8.66
C GLY A 165 2.70 -0.97 7.90
N LEU A 166 2.51 -0.80 6.61
CA LEU A 166 2.05 -1.83 5.69
C LEU A 166 3.23 -2.52 4.98
N LEU A 167 2.98 -3.74 4.49
CA LEU A 167 4.02 -4.54 3.86
C LEU A 167 3.47 -5.26 2.63
N ILE A 168 4.09 -5.04 1.48
CA ILE A 168 3.92 -5.86 0.28
C ILE A 168 5.28 -6.41 -0.11
N ALA A 169 5.35 -7.72 -0.30
CA ALA A 169 6.57 -8.41 -0.67
C ALA A 169 6.31 -9.48 -1.72
N SER A 170 7.26 -9.64 -2.62
CA SER A 170 7.40 -10.80 -3.49
C SER A 170 8.20 -11.88 -2.78
N SER A 171 7.76 -13.12 -2.88
CA SER A 171 8.48 -14.29 -2.38
C SER A 171 8.35 -15.47 -3.33
N TYR A 172 9.41 -16.23 -3.48
CA TYR A 172 9.29 -17.55 -4.11
C TYR A 172 8.51 -18.46 -3.16
N THR A 173 7.41 -19.02 -3.63
CA THR A 173 6.42 -19.72 -2.80
C THR A 173 6.19 -21.12 -3.36
N ASP A 174 6.22 -22.14 -2.52
CA ASP A 174 5.97 -23.51 -2.94
C ASP A 174 4.46 -23.80 -3.16
N ALA A 175 4.14 -25.00 -3.62
CA ALA A 175 2.77 -25.44 -3.89
C ALA A 175 1.86 -25.50 -2.65
N ALA A 176 2.44 -25.46 -1.43
CA ALA A 176 1.70 -25.36 -0.18
C ALA A 176 1.52 -23.91 0.32
N GLY A 177 2.02 -22.93 -0.43
CA GLY A 177 1.97 -21.53 -0.04
C GLY A 177 3.10 -21.09 0.91
N MET A 178 4.08 -21.97 1.18
CA MET A 178 5.20 -21.59 2.06
C MET A 178 6.24 -20.78 1.30
N PRO A 179 6.61 -19.58 1.78
CA PRO A 179 7.73 -18.84 1.22
C PRO A 179 9.02 -19.65 1.33
N ALA A 180 9.84 -19.62 0.28
CA ALA A 180 11.14 -20.27 0.30
C ALA A 180 12.07 -19.58 1.29
N PHE A 181 12.87 -20.38 2.01
CA PHE A 181 13.86 -19.87 2.96
C PHE A 181 15.03 -19.16 2.25
N ARG A 182 15.40 -19.64 1.06
CA ARG A 182 16.40 -19.02 0.19
C ARG A 182 15.72 -18.10 -0.82
N GLY A 183 16.30 -16.95 -1.07
CA GLY A 183 15.72 -15.92 -1.93
C GLY A 183 14.71 -15.06 -1.18
N ALA A 184 15.17 -14.47 -0.08
CA ALA A 184 14.43 -13.64 0.86
C ALA A 184 13.26 -12.87 0.25
N GLN A 185 12.21 -12.67 1.03
CA GLN A 185 11.12 -11.76 0.67
C GLN A 185 11.69 -10.41 0.22
N ARG A 186 11.38 -10.00 -1.00
CA ARG A 186 11.74 -8.69 -1.52
C ARG A 186 10.56 -7.76 -1.32
N ILE A 187 10.78 -6.69 -0.59
CA ILE A 187 9.78 -5.61 -0.49
C ILE A 187 9.52 -5.07 -1.89
N THR A 188 8.26 -4.99 -2.27
CA THR A 188 7.82 -4.62 -3.61
C THR A 188 7.08 -3.29 -3.56
N ASP A 189 7.52 -2.37 -4.40
CA ASP A 189 6.88 -1.07 -4.62
C ASP A 189 7.07 -0.62 -6.09
N HIS A 190 6.64 0.57 -6.46
CA HIS A 190 6.66 1.05 -7.84
C HIS A 190 8.07 1.14 -8.46
N ARG A 191 9.14 1.09 -7.65
CA ARG A 191 10.55 1.09 -8.09
C ARG A 191 11.05 -0.30 -8.47
N THR A 192 10.35 -1.34 -8.03
CA THR A 192 10.74 -2.72 -8.32
C THR A 192 10.57 -3.02 -9.80
N PRO A 193 11.58 -3.59 -10.49
CA PRO A 193 11.41 -4.05 -11.85
C PRO A 193 10.21 -4.99 -12.02
N PHE A 194 9.49 -4.89 -13.13
CA PHE A 194 8.24 -5.62 -13.33
C PHE A 194 8.44 -7.15 -13.23
N GLU A 195 9.57 -7.65 -13.72
CA GLU A 195 9.96 -9.05 -13.69
C GLU A 195 10.21 -9.62 -12.29
N ASP A 196 10.43 -8.78 -11.30
CA ASP A 196 10.69 -9.17 -9.91
C ASP A 196 9.44 -9.11 -9.01
N ARG A 197 8.30 -8.68 -9.57
CA ARG A 197 7.08 -8.44 -8.78
C ARG A 197 6.23 -9.69 -8.60
N TRP A 198 5.50 -9.71 -7.48
CA TRP A 198 4.31 -10.52 -7.20
C TRP A 198 4.54 -12.00 -6.97
N GLY A 199 5.74 -12.45 -6.66
CA GLY A 199 5.95 -13.80 -6.18
C GLY A 199 5.11 -14.09 -4.94
N GLY A 200 4.31 -15.18 -4.96
CA GLY A 200 3.36 -15.52 -3.90
C GLY A 200 2.00 -14.81 -4.02
N TRP A 201 1.78 -14.03 -5.09
CA TRP A 201 0.53 -13.35 -5.40
C TRP A 201 -0.12 -13.89 -6.66
N TYR A 202 -1.44 -13.83 -6.72
CA TYR A 202 -2.19 -13.94 -7.97
C TYR A 202 -2.30 -12.58 -8.64
N VAL A 203 -2.27 -12.60 -9.98
CA VAL A 203 -2.31 -11.40 -10.82
C VAL A 203 -3.19 -11.67 -12.03
N THR A 204 -4.19 -10.85 -12.24
CA THR A 204 -5.04 -10.86 -13.44
C THR A 204 -4.99 -9.52 -14.16
N GLY A 205 -4.78 -9.56 -15.45
CA GLY A 205 -4.59 -8.42 -16.33
C GLY A 205 -3.73 -8.81 -17.51
N THR A 206 -3.61 -7.92 -18.48
CA THR A 206 -2.71 -8.10 -19.63
C THR A 206 -1.58 -7.08 -19.57
N HIS A 207 -0.39 -7.47 -20.00
CA HIS A 207 0.82 -6.66 -19.94
C HIS A 207 1.75 -6.94 -21.13
N GLU A 208 1.15 -7.39 -22.25
CA GLU A 208 1.85 -7.74 -23.50
C GLU A 208 3.06 -8.67 -23.26
N GLY A 209 4.25 -8.27 -23.72
CA GLY A 209 5.47 -9.06 -23.63
C GLY A 209 6.26 -8.92 -22.32
N MET A 210 5.79 -8.08 -21.37
CA MET A 210 6.42 -8.01 -20.05
C MET A 210 6.18 -9.32 -19.27
N ARG A 211 7.02 -9.57 -18.26
CA ARG A 211 6.93 -10.78 -17.42
C ARG A 211 6.97 -10.40 -15.95
N HIS A 212 6.28 -11.17 -15.12
CA HIS A 212 6.33 -11.11 -13.67
C HIS A 212 6.39 -12.52 -13.09
N ILE A 213 6.73 -12.64 -11.80
CA ILE A 213 6.80 -13.94 -11.10
C ILE A 213 5.52 -14.29 -10.33
N GLY A 214 4.46 -13.49 -10.47
CA GLY A 214 3.13 -13.81 -9.95
C GLY A 214 2.49 -15.01 -10.62
N ASN A 215 1.47 -15.58 -9.98
CA ASN A 215 0.73 -16.77 -10.45
C ASN A 215 1.54 -18.08 -10.49
N ALA A 216 2.83 -18.04 -10.20
CA ALA A 216 3.72 -19.16 -10.22
C ALA A 216 3.96 -19.72 -8.82
N VAL A 217 4.19 -21.04 -8.74
CA VAL A 217 4.67 -21.74 -7.54
C VAL A 217 6.00 -22.42 -7.84
N GLY A 218 6.92 -22.35 -6.89
CA GLY A 218 8.21 -23.04 -7.00
C GLY A 218 8.05 -24.53 -6.75
N HIS A 219 8.74 -25.33 -7.51
CA HIS A 219 8.76 -26.80 -7.36
C HIS A 219 10.06 -27.29 -6.73
N ASP A 220 11.13 -26.51 -6.82
CA ASP A 220 12.43 -26.81 -6.25
C ASP A 220 12.69 -25.94 -5.02
N ARG A 221 12.91 -26.57 -3.86
CA ARG A 221 13.22 -25.86 -2.61
C ARG A 221 14.67 -25.40 -2.52
N VAL A 222 15.55 -25.99 -3.32
CA VAL A 222 16.98 -25.63 -3.38
C VAL A 222 17.18 -24.45 -4.33
N HIS A 223 16.43 -24.43 -5.42
CA HIS A 223 16.44 -23.41 -6.47
C HIS A 223 15.04 -22.80 -6.63
N PRO A 224 14.54 -22.08 -5.62
CA PRO A 224 13.17 -21.54 -5.63
C PRO A 224 12.96 -20.48 -6.71
N GLU A 225 14.02 -19.88 -7.24
CA GLU A 225 14.00 -18.90 -8.34
C GLU A 225 13.72 -19.54 -9.70
N VAL A 226 13.84 -20.88 -9.82
CA VAL A 226 13.51 -21.60 -11.04
C VAL A 226 12.00 -21.85 -11.10
N LEU A 227 11.29 -20.90 -11.72
CA LEU A 227 9.83 -20.92 -11.84
C LEU A 227 9.41 -21.38 -13.23
N ASP A 228 8.37 -22.20 -13.31
CA ASP A 228 7.63 -22.42 -14.56
C ASP A 228 6.62 -21.28 -14.75
N LEU A 229 6.92 -20.38 -15.67
CA LEU A 229 6.07 -19.22 -15.99
C LEU A 229 5.09 -19.50 -17.14
N ARG A 230 5.02 -20.73 -17.65
CA ARG A 230 3.98 -21.10 -18.61
C ARG A 230 2.60 -20.98 -17.97
N ASP A 231 1.63 -20.47 -18.68
CA ASP A 231 0.26 -20.29 -18.18
C ASP A 231 0.14 -19.47 -16.88
N THR A 232 1.10 -18.55 -16.65
CA THR A 232 1.07 -17.62 -15.50
C THR A 232 0.93 -16.17 -15.90
N GLN A 233 1.12 -15.85 -17.18
CA GLN A 233 1.14 -14.48 -17.70
C GLN A 233 -0.19 -14.13 -18.38
N ASN A 234 -0.57 -12.87 -18.35
CA ASN A 234 -1.76 -12.32 -19.04
C ASN A 234 -3.07 -13.05 -18.69
N LEU A 235 -3.22 -13.46 -17.41
CA LEU A 235 -4.45 -14.13 -16.97
C LEU A 235 -5.58 -13.11 -16.83
N THR A 236 -6.77 -13.46 -17.31
CA THR A 236 -7.98 -12.64 -17.13
C THR A 236 -8.91 -13.17 -16.04
N SER A 237 -8.66 -14.38 -15.53
CA SER A 237 -9.43 -15.00 -14.47
C SER A 237 -8.59 -16.05 -13.73
N LEU A 238 -8.83 -16.22 -12.45
CA LEU A 238 -8.20 -17.22 -11.60
C LEU A 238 -9.02 -18.51 -11.45
N ALA A 239 -10.15 -18.65 -12.16
CA ALA A 239 -11.01 -19.83 -12.06
C ALA A 239 -10.33 -21.16 -12.41
N LYS A 240 -9.21 -21.13 -13.15
CA LYS A 240 -8.36 -22.29 -13.41
C LYS A 240 -7.31 -22.56 -12.33
N LYS A 241 -7.05 -21.61 -11.44
CA LYS A 241 -6.03 -21.72 -10.37
C LYS A 241 -6.65 -22.24 -9.07
N PHE A 242 -7.88 -21.80 -8.75
CA PHE A 242 -8.64 -22.26 -7.58
C PHE A 242 -10.15 -22.08 -7.82
N ASP A 243 -10.98 -22.66 -6.93
CA ASP A 243 -12.43 -22.44 -6.94
C ASP A 243 -12.75 -21.04 -6.39
N PRO A 244 -13.28 -20.10 -7.21
CA PRO A 244 -13.54 -18.74 -6.78
C PRO A 244 -14.82 -18.57 -5.93
N ARG A 245 -15.63 -19.60 -5.74
CA ARG A 245 -16.83 -19.52 -4.90
C ARG A 245 -16.47 -19.12 -3.48
N GLY A 246 -17.22 -18.17 -2.93
CA GLY A 246 -16.96 -17.58 -1.62
C GLY A 246 -15.95 -16.43 -1.63
N TYR A 247 -15.48 -16.00 -2.81
CA TYR A 247 -14.80 -14.71 -3.02
C TYR A 247 -15.73 -13.79 -3.82
N LEU A 248 -15.56 -12.46 -3.69
CA LEU A 248 -16.38 -11.50 -4.41
C LEU A 248 -16.10 -11.50 -5.91
N SER A 249 -14.91 -11.94 -6.31
CA SER A 249 -14.49 -12.02 -7.72
C SER A 249 -13.45 -13.14 -7.92
N ALA A 250 -13.37 -13.68 -9.14
CA ALA A 250 -12.30 -14.58 -9.58
C ALA A 250 -11.06 -13.82 -10.10
N GLN A 251 -10.82 -12.61 -9.62
CA GLN A 251 -9.81 -11.70 -10.14
C GLN A 251 -8.89 -11.20 -9.01
N SER A 252 -7.68 -10.83 -9.40
CA SER A 252 -6.69 -10.09 -8.60
C SER A 252 -6.11 -9.04 -9.54
N ASP A 253 -6.76 -7.87 -9.61
CA ASP A 253 -6.51 -6.88 -10.66
C ASP A 253 -5.09 -6.32 -10.58
N ILE A 254 -4.37 -6.37 -11.71
CA ILE A 254 -2.97 -5.94 -11.81
C ILE A 254 -2.81 -4.45 -11.52
N VAL A 255 -3.77 -3.60 -11.95
CA VAL A 255 -3.70 -2.14 -11.74
C VAL A 255 -4.00 -1.81 -10.28
N ALA A 256 -4.95 -2.53 -9.66
CA ALA A 256 -5.20 -2.42 -8.23
C ALA A 256 -3.94 -2.81 -7.42
N LEU A 257 -3.28 -3.91 -7.79
CA LEU A 257 -2.07 -4.38 -7.10
C LEU A 257 -0.90 -3.38 -7.25
N MET A 258 -0.65 -2.85 -8.45
CA MET A 258 0.35 -1.79 -8.68
C MET A 258 0.05 -0.52 -7.86
N THR A 259 -1.23 -0.16 -7.74
CA THR A 259 -1.67 0.99 -6.91
C THR A 259 -1.43 0.73 -5.43
N LEU A 260 -1.75 -0.47 -4.95
CA LEU A 260 -1.54 -0.89 -3.58
C LEU A 260 -0.05 -0.92 -3.19
N GLU A 261 0.83 -1.37 -4.08
CA GLU A 261 2.29 -1.33 -3.90
C GLU A 261 2.79 0.10 -3.66
N HIS A 262 2.36 1.02 -4.54
CA HIS A 262 2.69 2.43 -4.39
C HIS A 262 2.17 3.00 -3.07
N GLN A 263 0.89 2.80 -2.78
CA GLN A 263 0.23 3.32 -1.58
C GLN A 263 0.90 2.81 -0.29
N THR A 264 1.23 1.53 -0.24
CA THR A 264 1.85 0.89 0.92
C THR A 264 3.17 1.56 1.30
N ARG A 265 4.08 1.73 0.35
CA ARG A 265 5.36 2.38 0.60
C ARG A 265 5.20 3.87 0.90
N MET A 266 4.30 4.56 0.20
CA MET A 266 4.00 5.97 0.42
C MET A 266 3.50 6.21 1.85
N THR A 267 2.60 5.35 2.35
CA THR A 267 2.10 5.36 3.73
C THR A 267 3.25 5.23 4.72
N ASN A 268 4.13 4.25 4.55
CA ASN A 268 5.26 4.04 5.45
C ASN A 268 6.21 5.24 5.47
N LEU A 269 6.48 5.85 4.32
CA LEU A 269 7.33 7.04 4.22
C LEU A 269 6.73 8.25 4.94
N MET A 270 5.42 8.48 4.81
CA MET A 270 4.72 9.55 5.55
C MET A 270 4.81 9.32 7.05
N ILE A 271 4.53 8.09 7.51
CA ILE A 271 4.61 7.75 8.94
C ILE A 271 6.05 7.92 9.43
N ARG A 272 7.04 7.39 8.71
CA ARG A 272 8.45 7.47 9.07
C ARG A 272 8.90 8.92 9.24
N THR A 273 8.69 9.74 8.22
CA THR A 273 9.09 11.16 8.25
C THR A 273 8.34 11.93 9.34
N GLY A 274 7.06 11.62 9.57
CA GLY A 274 6.27 12.21 10.65
C GLY A 274 6.78 11.84 12.04
N TRP A 275 7.12 10.58 12.26
CA TRP A 275 7.64 10.09 13.54
C TRP A 275 9.04 10.62 13.81
N GLU A 276 9.95 10.61 12.82
CA GLU A 276 11.28 11.22 12.92
C GLU A 276 11.20 12.69 13.36
N ALA A 277 10.31 13.45 12.77
CA ALA A 277 10.12 14.85 13.16
C ALA A 277 9.63 15.02 14.61
N ARG A 278 8.82 14.07 15.11
CA ARG A 278 8.29 14.13 16.49
C ARG A 278 9.34 13.75 17.54
N ILE A 279 10.23 12.79 17.22
CA ILE A 279 11.25 12.34 18.17
C ILE A 279 12.45 13.28 18.25
N GLY A 280 12.60 14.24 17.33
CA GLY A 280 13.43 15.43 17.50
C GLY A 280 14.85 15.36 16.94
N ALA A 281 15.65 16.36 17.32
CA ALA A 281 16.89 16.76 16.66
C ALA A 281 18.08 15.78 16.74
N SER A 282 18.05 14.76 17.56
CA SER A 282 19.14 13.77 17.69
C SER A 282 19.33 12.90 16.44
N MET A 283 18.38 12.96 15.48
CA MET A 283 18.40 12.18 14.24
C MET A 283 18.29 13.09 13.00
N LYS A 284 18.88 14.25 13.04
CA LYS A 284 18.73 15.28 11.99
C LYS A 284 19.15 14.80 10.60
N GLU A 285 20.24 14.07 10.48
CA GLU A 285 20.71 13.54 9.19
C GLU A 285 19.74 12.48 8.66
N GLN A 286 19.24 11.61 9.51
CA GLN A 286 18.24 10.62 9.14
C GLN A 286 16.93 11.28 8.67
N PHE A 287 16.49 12.32 9.38
CA PHE A 287 15.29 13.07 9.00
C PHE A 287 15.41 13.70 7.61
N GLU A 288 16.58 14.29 7.26
CA GLU A 288 16.81 14.83 5.92
C GLU A 288 16.73 13.74 4.85
N THR A 289 17.31 12.57 5.14
CA THR A 289 17.28 11.40 4.26
C THR A 289 15.85 10.90 4.06
N ASP A 290 15.07 10.77 5.13
CA ASP A 290 13.69 10.28 5.08
C ASP A 290 12.77 11.29 4.37
N LEU A 291 12.95 12.59 4.59
CA LEU A 291 12.21 13.64 3.89
C LEU A 291 12.49 13.64 2.38
N GLU A 292 13.76 13.54 2.00
CA GLU A 292 14.12 13.49 0.58
C GLU A 292 13.64 12.19 -0.08
N SER A 293 13.67 11.06 0.65
CA SER A 293 13.10 9.79 0.20
C SER A 293 11.59 9.90 -0.01
N LEU A 294 10.88 10.57 0.91
CA LEU A 294 9.45 10.84 0.77
C LEU A 294 9.16 11.66 -0.50
N VAL A 295 9.87 12.76 -0.72
CA VAL A 295 9.66 13.64 -1.89
C VAL A 295 9.98 12.92 -3.20
N THR A 296 11.09 12.17 -3.25
CA THR A 296 11.53 11.42 -4.42
C THR A 296 10.47 10.36 -4.79
N TYR A 297 9.99 9.64 -3.79
CA TYR A 297 8.96 8.61 -3.97
C TYR A 297 7.61 9.21 -4.37
N MET A 298 7.19 10.33 -3.76
CA MET A 298 5.98 11.06 -4.13
C MET A 298 5.98 11.47 -5.60
N LEU A 299 7.13 11.85 -6.14
CA LEU A 299 7.29 12.34 -7.53
C LEU A 299 7.54 11.21 -8.52
N PHE A 300 7.47 9.94 -8.12
CA PHE A 300 7.75 8.78 -8.99
C PHE A 300 9.11 8.87 -9.70
N ALA A 301 10.08 9.54 -9.09
CA ALA A 301 11.36 9.81 -9.72
C ALA A 301 12.15 8.53 -10.04
N ASP A 302 12.02 7.51 -9.17
CA ASP A 302 12.71 6.22 -9.29
C ASP A 302 11.77 5.09 -9.77
N GLU A 303 10.59 5.41 -10.31
CA GLU A 303 9.62 4.41 -10.76
C GLU A 303 10.23 3.53 -11.86
N ALA A 304 10.04 2.21 -11.76
CA ALA A 304 10.41 1.28 -12.80
C ALA A 304 9.54 1.50 -14.05
N THR A 305 10.19 1.71 -15.19
CA THR A 305 9.50 1.99 -16.45
C THR A 305 8.69 0.78 -16.90
N LEU A 306 7.45 0.99 -17.30
CA LEU A 306 6.68 -0.01 -18.04
C LEU A 306 7.16 -0.05 -19.48
N HIS A 307 7.39 -1.25 -20.01
CA HIS A 307 7.86 -1.48 -21.38
C HIS A 307 6.72 -1.92 -22.33
N GLY A 308 5.47 -1.76 -21.91
CA GLY A 308 4.28 -2.04 -22.66
C GLY A 308 3.03 -1.70 -21.86
N PRO A 309 1.86 -1.69 -22.49
CA PRO A 309 0.61 -1.37 -21.83
C PRO A 309 0.25 -2.41 -20.77
N VAL A 310 -0.31 -1.93 -19.65
CA VAL A 310 -0.95 -2.74 -18.62
C VAL A 310 -2.45 -2.49 -18.64
N VAL A 311 -3.23 -3.56 -18.69
CA VAL A 311 -4.70 -3.48 -18.69
C VAL A 311 -5.27 -4.33 -17.57
N GLY A 312 -6.00 -3.71 -16.65
CA GLY A 312 -6.73 -4.39 -15.58
C GLY A 312 -7.95 -5.15 -16.11
N VAL A 313 -8.49 -6.03 -15.31
CA VAL A 313 -9.66 -6.88 -15.66
C VAL A 313 -10.93 -6.49 -14.89
N SER A 314 -10.81 -5.66 -13.87
CA SER A 314 -11.93 -5.12 -13.09
C SER A 314 -12.28 -3.70 -13.52
N THR A 315 -13.30 -3.10 -12.90
CA THR A 315 -13.62 -1.68 -13.11
C THR A 315 -12.73 -0.74 -12.30
N PHE A 316 -11.70 -1.24 -11.61
CA PHE A 316 -10.80 -0.43 -10.79
C PHE A 316 -10.15 0.72 -11.58
N THR A 317 -9.70 0.42 -12.81
CA THR A 317 -9.09 1.43 -13.70
C THR A 317 -10.02 2.61 -13.99
N GLN A 318 -11.34 2.37 -14.01
CA GLN A 318 -12.36 3.40 -14.23
C GLN A 318 -12.79 4.09 -12.93
N THR A 319 -12.95 3.33 -11.84
CA THR A 319 -13.55 3.84 -10.59
C THR A 319 -12.56 4.56 -9.70
N PHE A 320 -11.31 4.10 -9.64
CA PHE A 320 -10.27 4.72 -8.82
C PHE A 320 -9.99 6.19 -9.19
N PRO A 321 -9.86 6.59 -10.47
CA PRO A 321 -9.65 7.99 -10.85
C PRO A 321 -10.82 8.91 -10.49
N GLN A 322 -12.03 8.37 -10.33
CA GLN A 322 -13.22 9.15 -9.99
C GLN A 322 -13.26 9.61 -8.51
N ARG A 323 -12.47 8.99 -7.65
CA ARG A 323 -12.44 9.29 -6.22
C ARG A 323 -11.65 10.53 -5.85
N GLY A 324 -10.88 11.10 -6.75
CA GLY A 324 -10.01 12.24 -6.48
C GLY A 324 -10.57 13.58 -6.95
N PRO A 325 -10.03 14.67 -6.43
CA PRO A 325 -10.35 15.98 -6.95
C PRO A 325 -9.84 16.13 -8.40
N ARG A 326 -10.54 16.96 -9.16
CA ARG A 326 -10.19 17.29 -10.55
C ARG A 326 -10.06 18.78 -10.74
N ASP A 327 -9.10 19.20 -11.54
CA ASP A 327 -8.96 20.59 -11.94
C ASP A 327 -10.01 20.97 -13.02
N ARG A 328 -9.99 22.23 -13.46
CA ARG A 328 -10.92 22.73 -14.46
C ARG A 328 -10.79 22.07 -15.84
N GLN A 329 -9.66 21.42 -16.11
CA GLN A 329 -9.42 20.65 -17.33
C GLN A 329 -9.80 19.16 -17.17
N GLY A 330 -10.36 18.78 -16.02
CA GLY A 330 -10.75 17.42 -15.70
C GLY A 330 -9.57 16.51 -15.31
N ARG A 331 -8.36 17.03 -15.06
CA ARG A 331 -7.16 16.26 -14.69
C ARG A 331 -7.16 15.93 -13.21
N SER A 332 -6.70 14.72 -12.85
CA SER A 332 -6.54 14.27 -11.48
C SER A 332 -5.18 13.58 -11.29
N LEU A 333 -4.58 13.69 -10.10
CA LEU A 333 -3.40 12.89 -9.73
C LEU A 333 -3.70 11.39 -9.69
N ARG A 334 -4.97 10.98 -9.77
CA ARG A 334 -5.39 9.57 -9.84
C ARG A 334 -5.55 9.04 -11.27
N ASP A 335 -5.39 9.89 -12.29
CA ASP A 335 -5.50 9.44 -13.68
C ASP A 335 -4.32 8.51 -14.01
N PHE A 336 -4.62 7.33 -14.52
CA PHE A 336 -3.62 6.34 -14.91
C PHE A 336 -2.97 6.68 -16.26
N ASP A 337 -1.70 6.28 -16.43
CA ASP A 337 -1.00 6.21 -17.73
C ASP A 337 -1.04 4.77 -18.26
N LEU A 338 -0.49 3.85 -17.51
CA LEU A 338 -0.43 2.40 -17.78
C LEU A 338 0.28 2.02 -19.09
N GLN A 339 0.99 2.94 -19.73
CA GLN A 339 1.80 2.71 -20.95
C GLN A 339 3.29 2.74 -20.61
N LYS A 340 3.73 3.73 -19.84
CA LYS A 340 5.12 3.98 -19.49
C LYS A 340 5.35 4.01 -17.99
N ARG A 341 4.29 4.30 -17.24
CA ARG A 341 4.29 4.48 -15.77
C ARG A 341 2.88 4.23 -15.22
N LEU A 342 2.76 4.19 -13.90
CA LEU A 342 1.47 3.93 -13.26
C LEU A 342 0.50 5.11 -13.45
N PHE A 343 0.88 6.33 -13.00
CA PHE A 343 0.02 7.51 -13.08
C PHE A 343 0.43 8.49 -14.16
N LYS A 344 -0.56 9.13 -14.77
CA LYS A 344 -0.37 10.10 -15.85
C LYS A 344 0.39 11.34 -15.37
N TYR A 345 0.10 11.80 -14.17
CA TYR A 345 0.73 12.95 -13.56
C TYR A 345 1.61 12.48 -12.40
N PRO A 346 2.95 12.60 -12.49
CA PRO A 346 3.87 11.96 -11.57
C PRO A 346 3.97 12.70 -10.22
N LEU A 347 2.88 12.67 -9.48
CA LEU A 347 2.82 13.03 -8.07
C LEU A 347 1.79 12.13 -7.39
N SER A 348 2.15 11.57 -6.24
CA SER A 348 1.29 10.69 -5.47
C SER A 348 -0.02 11.37 -5.06
N TYR A 349 -1.14 10.72 -5.36
CA TYR A 349 -2.47 11.14 -4.91
C TYR A 349 -2.59 11.13 -3.37
N MET A 350 -1.68 10.44 -2.66
CA MET A 350 -1.64 10.41 -1.20
C MET A 350 -1.33 11.78 -0.58
N ILE A 351 -0.96 12.77 -1.37
CA ILE A 351 -0.88 14.17 -0.91
C ILE A 351 -2.24 14.71 -0.42
N TYR A 352 -3.37 14.10 -0.83
CA TYR A 352 -4.72 14.45 -0.36
C TYR A 352 -5.15 13.67 0.88
N ASN A 353 -4.35 12.70 1.35
CA ASN A 353 -4.69 11.87 2.51
C ASN A 353 -4.62 12.67 3.83
N GLU A 354 -5.52 12.35 4.77
CA GLU A 354 -5.53 12.98 6.11
C GLU A 354 -4.18 12.84 6.83
N THR A 355 -3.45 11.73 6.63
CA THR A 355 -2.12 11.50 7.21
C THR A 355 -1.09 12.50 6.68
N PHE A 356 -1.13 12.85 5.38
CA PHE A 356 -0.26 13.89 4.85
C PHE A 356 -0.56 15.24 5.49
N ASP A 357 -1.82 15.58 5.66
CA ASP A 357 -2.24 16.85 6.28
C ASP A 357 -1.94 16.90 7.79
N ALA A 358 -1.89 15.74 8.45
CA ALA A 358 -1.52 15.59 9.87
C ALA A 358 -0.01 15.52 10.13
N LEU A 359 0.84 15.49 9.09
CA LEU A 359 2.30 15.58 9.27
C LEU A 359 2.65 16.83 10.08
N PRO A 360 3.67 16.80 10.94
CA PRO A 360 4.15 17.99 11.63
C PRO A 360 4.39 19.16 10.66
N GLU A 361 4.03 20.38 11.05
CA GLU A 361 4.11 21.55 10.19
C GLU A 361 5.50 21.72 9.55
N GLN A 362 6.55 21.52 10.33
CA GLN A 362 7.93 21.56 9.85
C GLN A 362 8.21 20.56 8.70
N VAL A 363 7.56 19.40 8.71
CA VAL A 363 7.66 18.41 7.62
C VAL A 363 6.91 18.92 6.39
N ARG A 364 5.64 19.30 6.56
CA ARG A 364 4.81 19.78 5.44
C ARG A 364 5.43 20.98 4.71
N VAL A 365 5.92 21.97 5.48
CA VAL A 365 6.58 23.16 4.92
C VAL A 365 7.78 22.75 4.05
N ARG A 366 8.59 21.80 4.52
CA ARG A 366 9.77 21.34 3.80
C ARG A 366 9.40 20.48 2.58
N VAL A 367 8.44 19.56 2.71
CA VAL A 367 7.93 18.77 1.59
C VAL A 367 7.38 19.69 0.50
N TYR A 368 6.52 20.67 0.85
CA TYR A 368 6.00 21.63 -0.12
C TYR A 368 7.13 22.44 -0.78
N ARG A 369 8.13 22.85 -0.01
CA ARG A 369 9.26 23.59 -0.58
C ARG A 369 10.02 22.75 -1.59
N ARG A 370 10.35 21.50 -1.25
CA ARG A 370 11.03 20.58 -2.15
C ARG A 370 10.19 20.29 -3.41
N LEU A 371 8.90 20.01 -3.25
CA LEU A 371 7.98 19.84 -4.39
C LEU A 371 7.99 21.09 -5.30
N TYR A 372 7.91 22.28 -4.72
CA TYR A 372 7.94 23.51 -5.50
C TYR A 372 9.25 23.70 -6.27
N ASP A 373 10.40 23.45 -5.63
CA ASP A 373 11.70 23.62 -6.27
C ASP A 373 11.88 22.63 -7.45
N VAL A 374 11.40 21.37 -7.30
CA VAL A 374 11.40 20.39 -8.38
C VAL A 374 10.43 20.78 -9.49
N LEU A 375 9.17 21.10 -9.14
CA LEU A 375 8.10 21.37 -10.12
C LEU A 375 8.31 22.66 -10.90
N THR A 376 9.00 23.66 -10.33
CA THR A 376 9.36 24.90 -11.03
C THR A 376 10.69 24.82 -11.78
N GLY A 377 11.38 23.67 -11.76
CA GLY A 377 12.65 23.48 -12.42
C GLY A 377 13.84 24.17 -11.74
N ARG A 378 13.70 24.60 -10.48
CA ARG A 378 14.81 25.11 -9.67
C ARG A 378 15.77 23.99 -9.30
N ASP A 379 15.24 22.80 -9.03
CA ASP A 379 16.02 21.58 -8.90
C ASP A 379 15.97 20.78 -10.21
N GLN A 380 17.13 20.74 -10.90
CA GLN A 380 17.34 20.00 -12.15
C GLN A 380 18.35 18.86 -11.95
N SER A 381 18.54 18.41 -10.73
CA SER A 381 19.43 17.29 -10.44
C SER A 381 19.01 16.03 -11.22
N ASP A 382 19.97 15.15 -11.48
CA ASP A 382 19.78 13.90 -12.21
C ASP A 382 18.67 13.02 -11.61
N LYS A 383 18.43 13.13 -10.31
CA LYS A 383 17.35 12.43 -9.59
C LYS A 383 15.98 12.69 -10.22
N PHE A 384 15.71 13.92 -10.66
CA PHE A 384 14.41 14.34 -11.20
C PHE A 384 14.40 14.53 -12.72
N LYS A 385 15.42 14.08 -13.43
CA LYS A 385 15.55 14.24 -14.90
C LYS A 385 14.42 13.56 -15.70
N ARG A 386 13.76 12.56 -15.10
CA ARG A 386 12.63 11.84 -15.74
C ARG A 386 11.33 12.67 -15.78
N LEU A 387 11.23 13.69 -14.94
CA LEU A 387 10.09 14.63 -14.95
C LEU A 387 10.27 15.63 -16.07
N SER A 388 9.51 15.48 -17.15
CA SER A 388 9.50 16.45 -18.25
C SER A 388 9.01 17.83 -17.80
N ALA A 389 9.29 18.87 -18.58
CA ALA A 389 8.75 20.21 -18.32
C ALA A 389 7.20 20.21 -18.31
N ASP A 390 6.59 19.40 -19.18
CA ASP A 390 5.14 19.24 -19.24
C ASP A 390 4.58 18.52 -18.02
N ASP A 391 5.24 17.46 -17.54
CA ASP A 391 4.86 16.78 -16.28
C ASP A 391 4.88 17.75 -15.10
N ARG A 392 6.00 18.51 -14.95
CA ARG A 392 6.18 19.48 -13.86
C ARG A 392 5.09 20.55 -13.88
N ARG A 393 4.80 21.10 -15.07
CA ARG A 393 3.75 22.11 -15.26
C ARG A 393 2.37 21.55 -14.93
N ALA A 394 2.02 20.38 -15.47
CA ALA A 394 0.71 19.75 -15.25
C ALA A 394 0.48 19.45 -13.76
N VAL A 395 1.46 18.88 -13.08
CA VAL A 395 1.37 18.60 -11.63
C VAL A 395 1.20 19.89 -10.83
N LEU A 396 1.97 20.94 -11.13
CA LEU A 396 1.88 22.22 -10.46
C LEU A 396 0.49 22.87 -10.63
N GLU A 397 -0.08 22.83 -11.85
CA GLU A 397 -1.40 23.32 -12.15
C GLU A 397 -2.50 22.54 -11.42
N ILE A 398 -2.41 21.20 -11.42
CA ILE A 398 -3.36 20.33 -10.69
C ILE A 398 -3.31 20.65 -9.20
N LEU A 399 -2.12 20.73 -8.58
CA LEU A 399 -1.98 21.07 -7.16
C LEU A 399 -2.61 22.42 -6.83
N ARG A 400 -2.32 23.45 -7.62
CA ARG A 400 -2.90 24.80 -7.44
C ARG A 400 -4.42 24.79 -7.45
N ALA A 401 -5.01 23.97 -8.30
CA ALA A 401 -6.45 23.89 -8.46
C ALA A 401 -7.15 23.02 -7.42
N THR A 402 -6.45 22.01 -6.84
CA THR A 402 -7.12 20.92 -6.15
C THR A 402 -6.64 20.69 -4.71
N LYS A 403 -5.41 21.09 -4.34
CA LYS A 403 -4.90 20.89 -2.98
C LYS A 403 -5.14 22.17 -2.14
N PRO A 404 -6.03 22.12 -1.14
CA PRO A 404 -6.19 23.22 -0.20
C PRO A 404 -4.96 23.38 0.70
N GLY A 405 -4.74 24.59 1.22
CA GLY A 405 -3.68 24.85 2.19
C GLY A 405 -2.26 24.87 1.61
N LEU A 406 -2.10 24.99 0.28
CA LEU A 406 -0.80 25.21 -0.34
C LEU A 406 -0.19 26.55 0.13
N PRO A 407 1.14 26.59 0.39
CA PRO A 407 1.86 27.82 0.67
C PRO A 407 1.69 28.89 -0.43
N GLU A 408 1.72 30.17 -0.04
CA GLU A 408 1.50 31.29 -0.97
C GLU A 408 2.41 31.30 -2.20
N TYR A 409 3.66 30.81 -2.06
CA TYR A 409 4.58 30.77 -3.20
C TYR A 409 4.13 29.79 -4.30
N PHE A 410 3.21 28.86 -4.03
CA PHE A 410 2.58 28.06 -5.10
C PHE A 410 1.61 28.88 -5.94
N LYS A 411 1.04 29.96 -5.40
CA LYS A 411 0.03 30.79 -6.08
C LYS A 411 0.67 31.82 -7.03
N ALA A 412 1.95 32.17 -6.81
CA ALA A 412 2.65 33.11 -7.65
C ALA A 412 2.83 32.56 -9.07
N ASP A 413 2.43 33.32 -10.08
CA ASP A 413 2.60 32.99 -11.49
C ASP A 413 4.11 32.99 -11.83
N THR A 414 4.70 31.80 -11.93
CA THR A 414 6.06 31.61 -12.44
C THR A 414 6.06 31.55 -13.98
N VAL A 415 5.46 32.54 -14.62
CA VAL A 415 5.45 32.64 -16.10
C VAL A 415 6.83 32.99 -16.69
N GLY A 416 7.88 33.10 -15.88
CA GLY A 416 9.20 33.58 -16.29
C GLY A 416 10.38 32.61 -16.28
N ALA A 417 10.25 31.38 -15.79
CA ALA A 417 11.42 30.53 -15.48
C ALA A 417 11.60 29.27 -16.36
N LEU A 418 10.76 29.05 -17.37
CA LEU A 418 10.86 27.89 -18.31
C LEU A 418 11.04 28.39 -19.75
N ARG A 419 11.97 29.32 -19.98
CA ARG A 419 12.51 29.61 -21.33
C ARG A 419 13.93 29.13 -21.45
#